data_a8df842ac5e8adb6c8578d42b6bbc3d6
#
_entry.id   a8df842ac5e8adb6c8578d42b6bbc3d6
#
_cell.length_a   1.000
_cell.length_b   1.000
_cell.length_c   1.000
_cell.angle_alpha   90.00
_cell.angle_beta   90.00
_cell.angle_gamma   90.00
#
_symmetry.space_group_name_H-M   'P 1'
#
loop_
_entity.id
_entity.type
_entity.pdbx_description
1 polymer ?
#
loop_
_entity_poly.entity_id
_entity_poly.type
_entity_poly.pdbx_seq_one_letter_code
_entity_poly.pdbx_strand_id
1 'polypeptide(L)'
;MENQKSRAEIILGVDTHLDVHVGAVIDATGRVLGTLSVGTHNEGYKQLLCWAQTFGLLRRAGVEGTGSYGAALTHVLQGNGVKVIEINRPDRTRRRGRGKSDATDAECAARAVLAGDATSIPKMHNGAAEALRTLSLVRRSAVKAKTQTINQIRALLVSAPQAIRDAVYKADAAKCVAACAAVSQGTVSVALACLQTALRLLAKRWTALNDELRELDAQLARLTKKAAPRLLARFGVGPLTAAALLITAGDNPTRLHSEAALAALCGTSPLQASSGKVQRHRLNRGGDRQANNALWTIAMVRMRSDARTRQYVARRTSEGLSKKEIHRCLKRYIVRELYPLILADLDGSASSA
;
A
#
# COMPACT_ATOMS: atom_id res chain seq x y z
N MET A 1 -39.62 -20.78 -29.57
CA MET A 1 -39.10 -19.48 -29.14
C MET A 1 -39.40 -19.34 -27.66
N GLU A 2 -38.50 -19.82 -26.80
CA GLU A 2 -38.66 -19.74 -25.34
C GLU A 2 -38.49 -18.31 -24.87
N ASN A 3 -39.46 -17.89 -24.11
CA ASN A 3 -39.63 -16.60 -23.49
C ASN A 3 -38.43 -16.33 -22.57
N GLN A 4 -37.42 -15.58 -23.01
CA GLN A 4 -36.40 -15.00 -22.14
C GLN A 4 -37.08 -13.94 -21.25
N LYS A 5 -37.76 -14.40 -20.17
CA LYS A 5 -38.10 -13.52 -19.05
C LYS A 5 -36.78 -12.84 -18.64
N SER A 6 -36.71 -11.51 -18.78
CA SER A 6 -35.55 -10.73 -18.34
C SER A 6 -35.34 -11.03 -16.86
N ARG A 7 -34.32 -11.81 -16.54
CA ARG A 7 -33.95 -12.08 -15.15
C ARG A 7 -33.67 -10.74 -14.47
N ALA A 8 -34.33 -10.49 -13.34
CA ALA A 8 -34.13 -9.28 -12.57
C ALA A 8 -32.66 -9.12 -12.17
N GLU A 9 -32.15 -7.90 -12.19
CA GLU A 9 -30.79 -7.62 -11.71
C GLU A 9 -30.71 -7.81 -10.20
N ILE A 10 -29.64 -8.46 -9.75
CA ILE A 10 -29.33 -8.69 -8.36
C ILE A 10 -27.93 -8.13 -8.05
N ILE A 11 -27.65 -7.87 -6.78
CA ILE A 11 -26.34 -7.41 -6.29
C ILE A 11 -25.85 -8.37 -5.21
N LEU A 12 -24.61 -8.80 -5.35
CA LEU A 12 -23.90 -9.59 -4.36
C LEU A 12 -23.05 -8.66 -3.47
N GLY A 13 -23.17 -8.77 -2.15
CA GLY A 13 -22.22 -8.21 -1.21
C GLY A 13 -21.42 -9.32 -0.54
N VAL A 14 -20.13 -9.11 -0.30
CA VAL A 14 -19.28 -10.13 0.32
C VAL A 14 -18.43 -9.51 1.41
N ASP A 15 -18.55 -10.09 2.62
CA ASP A 15 -17.61 -9.91 3.71
C ASP A 15 -16.55 -11.00 3.66
N THR A 16 -15.27 -10.63 3.74
CA THR A 16 -14.16 -11.54 3.46
C THR A 16 -13.27 -11.77 4.67
N HIS A 17 -13.02 -13.04 4.98
CA HIS A 17 -12.11 -13.49 6.04
C HIS A 17 -11.08 -14.49 5.50
N LEU A 18 -10.15 -14.94 6.35
CA LEU A 18 -9.07 -15.85 5.97
C LEU A 18 -9.60 -17.18 5.44
N ASP A 19 -10.54 -17.81 6.15
CA ASP A 19 -10.97 -19.17 5.89
C ASP A 19 -12.36 -19.26 5.26
N VAL A 20 -13.20 -18.24 5.44
CA VAL A 20 -14.59 -18.22 4.99
C VAL A 20 -14.95 -16.85 4.43
N HIS A 21 -15.69 -16.83 3.34
CA HIS A 21 -16.38 -15.63 2.84
C HIS A 21 -17.86 -15.76 3.04
N VAL A 22 -18.52 -14.68 3.43
CA VAL A 22 -19.97 -14.63 3.58
C VAL A 22 -20.54 -13.71 2.52
N GLY A 23 -21.40 -14.27 1.65
CA GLY A 23 -22.11 -13.52 0.62
C GLY A 23 -23.57 -13.28 0.99
N ALA A 24 -24.08 -12.09 0.65
CA ALA A 24 -25.48 -11.74 0.72
C ALA A 24 -25.96 -11.23 -0.64
N VAL A 25 -27.08 -11.75 -1.14
CA VAL A 25 -27.72 -11.31 -2.39
C VAL A 25 -28.92 -10.45 -2.06
N ILE A 26 -29.01 -9.29 -2.71
CA ILE A 26 -30.15 -8.39 -2.64
C ILE A 26 -30.76 -8.15 -4.03
N ASP A 27 -32.06 -7.86 -4.07
CA ASP A 27 -32.74 -7.38 -5.28
C ASP A 27 -32.59 -5.85 -5.48
N ALA A 28 -33.18 -5.34 -6.56
CA ALA A 28 -33.15 -3.91 -6.90
C ALA A 28 -33.88 -3.02 -5.87
N THR A 29 -34.70 -3.57 -4.99
CA THR A 29 -35.38 -2.84 -3.90
C THR A 29 -34.58 -2.86 -2.62
N GLY A 30 -33.46 -3.62 -2.59
CA GLY A 30 -32.62 -3.82 -1.43
C GLY A 30 -33.13 -4.89 -0.46
N ARG A 31 -34.12 -5.73 -0.87
CA ARG A 31 -34.58 -6.89 -0.09
C ARG A 31 -33.53 -7.98 -0.17
N VAL A 32 -33.17 -8.57 0.96
CA VAL A 32 -32.26 -9.72 1.03
C VAL A 32 -32.99 -10.97 0.50
N LEU A 33 -32.36 -11.61 -0.48
CA LEU A 33 -32.88 -12.84 -1.09
C LEU A 33 -32.27 -14.10 -0.46
N GLY A 34 -31.03 -13.99 0.04
CA GLY A 34 -30.34 -15.07 0.74
C GLY A 34 -28.95 -14.68 1.19
N THR A 35 -28.36 -15.55 2.02
CA THR A 35 -26.96 -15.49 2.46
C THR A 35 -26.33 -16.85 2.32
N LEU A 36 -25.02 -16.89 2.00
CA LEU A 36 -24.26 -18.13 1.87
C LEU A 36 -22.85 -17.91 2.38
N SER A 37 -22.34 -18.87 3.17
CA SER A 37 -20.95 -18.94 3.58
C SER A 37 -20.21 -19.98 2.74
N VAL A 38 -19.01 -19.61 2.24
CA VAL A 38 -18.20 -20.49 1.41
C VAL A 38 -16.74 -20.46 1.87
N GLY A 39 -16.00 -21.57 1.63
CA GLY A 39 -14.56 -21.62 1.88
C GLY A 39 -13.76 -20.76 0.90
N THR A 40 -12.57 -20.30 1.32
CA THR A 40 -11.67 -19.43 0.55
C THR A 40 -10.79 -20.21 -0.42
N HIS A 41 -11.43 -20.95 -1.32
CA HIS A 41 -10.79 -21.75 -2.38
C HIS A 41 -11.65 -21.71 -3.67
N ASN A 42 -11.06 -22.11 -4.80
CA ASN A 42 -11.68 -21.96 -6.11
C ASN A 42 -13.09 -22.54 -6.20
N GLU A 43 -13.34 -23.70 -5.60
CA GLU A 43 -14.68 -24.33 -5.61
C GLU A 43 -15.69 -23.51 -4.79
N GLY A 44 -15.28 -22.96 -3.62
CA GLY A 44 -16.12 -22.08 -2.82
C GLY A 44 -16.48 -20.80 -3.59
N TYR A 45 -15.53 -20.21 -4.32
CA TYR A 45 -15.80 -19.01 -5.14
C TYR A 45 -16.77 -19.30 -6.30
N LYS A 46 -16.62 -20.45 -6.97
CA LYS A 46 -17.55 -20.91 -8.00
C LYS A 46 -18.94 -21.18 -7.40
N GLN A 47 -19.00 -21.84 -6.25
CA GLN A 47 -20.24 -22.10 -5.52
C GLN A 47 -20.96 -20.79 -5.21
N LEU A 48 -20.26 -19.78 -4.67
CA LEU A 48 -20.84 -18.47 -4.35
C LEU A 48 -21.41 -17.78 -5.60
N LEU A 49 -20.66 -17.80 -6.71
CA LEU A 49 -21.08 -17.23 -7.99
C LEU A 49 -22.33 -17.92 -8.54
N CYS A 50 -22.30 -19.26 -8.66
CA CYS A 50 -23.43 -20.05 -9.17
C CYS A 50 -24.67 -19.88 -8.29
N TRP A 51 -24.50 -19.91 -6.95
CA TRP A 51 -25.58 -19.67 -6.01
C TRP A 51 -26.21 -18.29 -6.18
N ALA A 52 -25.38 -17.24 -6.26
CA ALA A 52 -25.89 -15.88 -6.47
C ALA A 52 -26.70 -15.79 -7.77
N GLN A 53 -26.22 -16.40 -8.86
CA GLN A 53 -26.90 -16.41 -10.16
C GLN A 53 -28.25 -17.17 -10.18
N THR A 54 -28.57 -18.00 -9.17
CA THR A 54 -29.89 -18.62 -9.04
C THR A 54 -31.01 -17.60 -8.79
N PHE A 55 -30.66 -16.46 -8.14
CA PHE A 55 -31.61 -15.39 -7.79
C PHE A 55 -31.88 -14.41 -8.94
N GLY A 56 -31.01 -14.30 -9.93
CA GLY A 56 -31.17 -13.34 -11.02
C GLY A 56 -29.89 -13.09 -11.81
N LEU A 57 -29.83 -11.93 -12.50
CA LEU A 57 -28.68 -11.52 -13.29
C LEU A 57 -27.68 -10.75 -12.40
N LEU A 58 -26.56 -11.38 -12.07
CA LEU A 58 -25.48 -10.78 -11.29
C LEU A 58 -24.56 -9.93 -12.19
N ARG A 59 -24.72 -8.61 -12.14
CA ARG A 59 -23.86 -7.65 -12.86
C ARG A 59 -22.87 -6.94 -11.98
N ARG A 60 -23.20 -6.74 -10.70
CA ARG A 60 -22.40 -5.96 -9.74
C ARG A 60 -22.23 -6.71 -8.44
N ALA A 61 -21.01 -6.60 -7.86
CA ALA A 61 -20.73 -7.13 -6.54
C ALA A 61 -19.93 -6.12 -5.71
N GLY A 62 -20.29 -5.97 -4.43
CA GLY A 62 -19.52 -5.23 -3.44
C GLY A 62 -18.67 -6.20 -2.62
N VAL A 63 -17.35 -6.03 -2.64
CA VAL A 63 -16.42 -6.93 -1.93
C VAL A 63 -15.55 -6.12 -0.98
N GLU A 64 -15.52 -6.51 0.30
CA GLU A 64 -14.55 -5.99 1.25
C GLU A 64 -13.16 -6.60 1.01
N GLY A 65 -12.09 -5.87 1.34
CA GLY A 65 -10.74 -6.40 1.32
C GLY A 65 -10.26 -6.96 0.00
N THR A 66 -10.63 -6.36 -1.13
CA THR A 66 -10.23 -6.77 -2.49
C THR A 66 -8.70 -6.81 -2.70
N GLY A 67 -7.92 -6.14 -1.87
CA GLY A 67 -6.46 -6.18 -1.85
C GLY A 67 -5.86 -7.16 -0.84
N SER A 68 -6.68 -7.98 -0.17
CA SER A 68 -6.27 -8.96 0.83
C SER A 68 -7.06 -10.26 0.70
N TYR A 69 -7.91 -10.60 1.66
CA TYR A 69 -8.67 -11.85 1.65
C TYR A 69 -9.65 -11.98 0.47
N GLY A 70 -10.21 -10.88 0.00
CA GLY A 70 -11.13 -10.86 -1.15
C GLY A 70 -10.45 -10.84 -2.53
N ALA A 71 -9.12 -10.85 -2.63
CA ALA A 71 -8.42 -10.69 -3.90
C ALA A 71 -8.74 -11.82 -4.89
N ALA A 72 -8.63 -13.09 -4.46
CA ALA A 72 -8.90 -14.24 -5.32
C ALA A 72 -10.37 -14.29 -5.79
N LEU A 73 -11.32 -14.06 -4.89
CA LEU A 73 -12.74 -13.95 -5.24
C LEU A 73 -12.98 -12.81 -6.25
N THR A 74 -12.33 -11.66 -6.06
CA THR A 74 -12.42 -10.52 -6.99
C THR A 74 -12.04 -10.93 -8.41
N HIS A 75 -10.94 -11.65 -8.58
CA HIS A 75 -10.51 -12.16 -9.89
C HIS A 75 -11.53 -13.14 -10.50
N VAL A 76 -12.09 -14.05 -9.70
CA VAL A 76 -13.12 -15.00 -10.18
C VAL A 76 -14.36 -14.24 -10.64
N LEU A 77 -14.86 -13.28 -9.87
CA LEU A 77 -16.03 -12.49 -10.22
C LEU A 77 -15.81 -11.66 -11.49
N GLN A 78 -14.67 -10.97 -11.58
CA GLN A 78 -14.29 -10.17 -12.76
C GLN A 78 -14.11 -11.03 -14.01
N GLY A 79 -13.48 -12.19 -13.89
CA GLY A 79 -13.32 -13.16 -14.98
C GLY A 79 -14.65 -13.71 -15.52
N ASN A 80 -15.71 -13.62 -14.72
CA ASN A 80 -17.09 -13.99 -15.11
C ASN A 80 -17.98 -12.78 -15.48
N GLY A 81 -17.37 -11.62 -15.77
CA GLY A 81 -18.06 -10.43 -16.25
C GLY A 81 -18.82 -9.64 -15.17
N VAL A 82 -18.59 -9.94 -13.88
CA VAL A 82 -19.21 -9.21 -12.78
C VAL A 82 -18.37 -7.98 -12.46
N LYS A 83 -18.98 -6.79 -12.47
CA LYS A 83 -18.32 -5.55 -12.03
C LYS A 83 -18.15 -5.55 -10.52
N VAL A 84 -16.92 -5.74 -10.05
CA VAL A 84 -16.60 -5.68 -8.61
C VAL A 84 -16.34 -4.23 -8.19
N ILE A 85 -16.92 -3.86 -7.05
CA ILE A 85 -16.77 -2.56 -6.40
C ILE A 85 -16.15 -2.81 -5.03
N GLU A 86 -15.05 -2.10 -4.74
CA GLU A 86 -14.33 -2.21 -3.48
C GLU A 86 -15.07 -1.49 -2.36
N ILE A 87 -15.37 -2.18 -1.29
CA ILE A 87 -16.02 -1.64 -0.10
C ILE A 87 -14.95 -1.29 0.93
N ASN A 88 -14.72 0.01 1.12
CA ASN A 88 -13.66 0.50 2.01
C ASN A 88 -14.13 0.82 3.44
N ARG A 89 -15.42 1.03 3.64
CA ARG A 89 -15.99 1.37 4.94
C ARG A 89 -17.41 0.83 5.08
N PRO A 90 -17.61 -0.16 5.93
CA PRO A 90 -18.98 -0.60 6.28
C PRO A 90 -19.73 0.51 7.02
N ASP A 91 -21.05 0.55 6.82
CA ASP A 91 -21.93 1.51 7.50
C ASP A 91 -21.96 1.27 9.02
N ARG A 92 -21.26 2.14 9.76
CA ARG A 92 -21.18 2.07 11.23
C ARG A 92 -22.51 2.31 11.91
N THR A 93 -23.42 3.02 11.28
CA THR A 93 -24.73 3.37 11.85
C THR A 93 -25.62 2.13 11.94
N ARG A 94 -25.62 1.32 10.89
CA ARG A 94 -26.36 0.03 10.87
C ARG A 94 -25.77 -1.00 11.84
N ARG A 95 -24.44 -1.07 11.93
CA ARG A 95 -23.78 -1.93 12.94
C ARG A 95 -24.19 -1.62 14.37
N ARG A 96 -24.46 -0.35 14.70
CA ARG A 96 -24.94 0.05 16.04
C ARG A 96 -26.36 -0.43 16.32
N GLY A 97 -27.23 -0.49 15.31
CA GLY A 97 -28.63 -0.86 15.47
C GLY A 97 -28.94 -2.36 15.42
N ARG A 98 -28.15 -3.14 14.64
CA ARG A 98 -28.43 -4.58 14.36
C ARG A 98 -27.36 -5.54 14.94
N GLY A 99 -26.32 -5.03 15.59
CA GLY A 99 -25.19 -5.83 16.01
C GLY A 99 -24.20 -6.10 14.86
N LYS A 100 -23.09 -6.79 15.18
CA LYS A 100 -22.06 -7.19 14.21
C LYS A 100 -22.23 -8.67 13.87
N SER A 101 -22.46 -8.96 12.59
CA SER A 101 -22.36 -10.31 12.04
C SER A 101 -21.87 -10.22 10.58
N ASP A 102 -21.17 -11.24 10.13
CA ASP A 102 -20.59 -11.28 8.78
C ASP A 102 -21.69 -11.19 7.70
N ALA A 103 -22.88 -11.79 7.96
CA ALA A 103 -24.05 -11.67 7.09
C ALA A 103 -24.55 -10.21 6.99
N THR A 104 -24.57 -9.47 8.11
CA THR A 104 -24.94 -8.05 8.12
C THR A 104 -23.91 -7.20 7.38
N ASP A 105 -22.62 -7.51 7.50
CA ASP A 105 -21.56 -6.78 6.82
C ASP A 105 -21.61 -7.05 5.29
N ALA A 106 -21.86 -8.29 4.87
CA ALA A 106 -22.12 -8.64 3.47
C ALA A 106 -23.38 -7.93 2.91
N GLU A 107 -24.48 -7.89 3.67
CA GLU A 107 -25.69 -7.12 3.28
C GLU A 107 -25.37 -5.63 3.12
N CYS A 108 -24.61 -5.03 4.03
CA CYS A 108 -24.20 -3.63 3.95
C CYS A 108 -23.33 -3.37 2.71
N ALA A 109 -22.44 -4.30 2.35
CA ALA A 109 -21.65 -4.22 1.13
C ALA A 109 -22.52 -4.19 -0.13
N ALA A 110 -23.53 -5.07 -0.23
CA ALA A 110 -24.47 -5.09 -1.34
C ALA A 110 -25.29 -3.77 -1.42
N ARG A 111 -25.77 -3.27 -0.30
CA ARG A 111 -26.54 -2.02 -0.23
C ARG A 111 -25.73 -0.79 -0.60
N ALA A 112 -24.46 -0.73 -0.23
CA ALA A 112 -23.56 0.36 -0.61
C ALA A 112 -23.36 0.43 -2.13
N VAL A 113 -23.36 -0.74 -2.81
CA VAL A 113 -23.34 -0.82 -4.27
C VAL A 113 -24.66 -0.39 -4.87
N LEU A 114 -25.79 -0.82 -4.32
CA LEU A 114 -27.14 -0.46 -4.78
C LEU A 114 -27.37 1.03 -4.70
N ALA A 115 -27.02 1.65 -3.57
CA ALA A 115 -27.17 3.08 -3.33
C ALA A 115 -26.20 3.96 -4.15
N GLY A 116 -25.15 3.37 -4.75
CA GLY A 116 -24.11 4.13 -5.44
C GLY A 116 -23.12 4.83 -4.49
N ASP A 117 -23.18 4.54 -3.19
CA ASP A 117 -22.28 5.12 -2.19
C ASP A 117 -20.83 4.59 -2.32
N ALA A 118 -20.69 3.37 -2.83
CA ALA A 118 -19.42 2.76 -3.15
C ALA A 118 -19.20 2.78 -4.66
N THR A 119 -18.08 3.42 -5.07
CA THR A 119 -17.72 3.55 -6.50
C THR A 119 -16.27 3.14 -6.77
N SER A 120 -15.54 2.72 -5.76
CA SER A 120 -14.12 2.40 -5.87
C SER A 120 -13.91 1.13 -6.71
N ILE A 121 -13.12 1.26 -7.76
CA ILE A 121 -12.69 0.11 -8.58
C ILE A 121 -11.50 -0.55 -7.86
N PRO A 122 -11.52 -1.88 -7.63
CA PRO A 122 -10.40 -2.58 -7.03
C PRO A 122 -9.15 -2.54 -7.94
N LYS A 123 -7.98 -2.68 -7.33
CA LYS A 123 -6.72 -2.89 -8.08
C LYS A 123 -6.76 -4.27 -8.73
N MET A 124 -6.23 -4.38 -9.94
CA MET A 124 -6.24 -5.66 -10.67
C MET A 124 -5.24 -6.69 -10.12
N HIS A 125 -4.18 -6.24 -9.44
CA HIS A 125 -3.17 -7.11 -8.82
C HIS A 125 -2.55 -8.17 -9.76
N ASN A 126 -2.37 -7.86 -11.03
CA ASN A 126 -1.87 -8.79 -12.05
C ASN A 126 -0.74 -8.20 -12.92
N GLY A 127 -0.29 -6.99 -12.62
CA GLY A 127 0.69 -6.28 -13.44
C GLY A 127 1.95 -5.85 -12.68
N ALA A 128 2.61 -4.85 -13.24
CA ALA A 128 3.87 -4.32 -12.71
C ALA A 128 3.73 -3.71 -11.32
N ALA A 129 2.58 -3.06 -11.01
CA ALA A 129 2.35 -2.47 -9.70
C ALA A 129 2.27 -3.55 -8.61
N GLU A 130 1.67 -4.70 -8.89
CA GLU A 130 1.63 -5.83 -7.95
C GLU A 130 3.01 -6.46 -7.75
N ALA A 131 3.79 -6.67 -8.82
CA ALA A 131 5.16 -7.15 -8.71
C ALA A 131 6.03 -6.22 -7.84
N LEU A 132 5.94 -4.90 -8.08
CA LEU A 132 6.62 -3.89 -7.27
C LEU A 132 6.14 -3.90 -5.82
N ARG A 133 4.84 -4.11 -5.56
CA ARG A 133 4.26 -4.18 -4.21
C ARG A 133 4.85 -5.34 -3.42
N THR A 134 4.92 -6.52 -4.03
CA THR A 134 5.46 -7.73 -3.39
C THR A 134 6.92 -7.54 -3.00
N LEU A 135 7.77 -7.11 -3.92
CA LEU A 135 9.18 -6.85 -3.61
C LEU A 135 9.38 -5.72 -2.59
N SER A 136 8.57 -4.66 -2.67
CA SER A 136 8.62 -3.55 -1.71
C SER A 136 8.20 -3.98 -0.31
N LEU A 137 7.30 -4.95 -0.16
CA LEU A 137 6.91 -5.50 1.13
C LEU A 137 8.09 -6.22 1.79
N VAL A 138 8.73 -7.13 1.06
CA VAL A 138 9.92 -7.89 1.54
C VAL A 138 11.05 -6.92 1.87
N ARG A 139 11.34 -5.98 0.97
CA ARG A 139 12.37 -4.95 1.20
C ARG A 139 12.14 -4.18 2.50
N ARG A 140 10.91 -3.73 2.78
CA ARG A 140 10.63 -3.00 4.04
C ARG A 140 10.85 -3.88 5.27
N SER A 141 10.52 -5.15 5.19
CA SER A 141 10.78 -6.12 6.26
C SER A 141 12.29 -6.27 6.49
N ALA A 142 13.07 -6.47 5.44
CA ALA A 142 14.53 -6.58 5.50
C ALA A 142 15.19 -5.31 6.07
N VAL A 143 14.76 -4.11 5.64
CA VAL A 143 15.26 -2.83 6.20
C VAL A 143 14.99 -2.75 7.71
N LYS A 144 13.79 -3.11 8.15
CA LYS A 144 13.42 -3.10 9.57
C LYS A 144 14.28 -4.09 10.36
N ALA A 145 14.42 -5.32 9.87
CA ALA A 145 15.23 -6.37 10.51
C ALA A 145 16.72 -5.97 10.57
N LYS A 146 17.28 -5.41 9.48
CA LYS A 146 18.67 -4.91 9.44
C LYS A 146 18.90 -3.79 10.45
N THR A 147 17.96 -2.83 10.55
CA THR A 147 18.05 -1.75 11.53
C THR A 147 17.96 -2.27 12.96
N GLN A 148 17.07 -3.23 13.21
CA GLN A 148 16.97 -3.89 14.51
C GLN A 148 18.27 -4.60 14.88
N THR A 149 18.88 -5.31 13.93
CA THR A 149 20.13 -6.06 14.17
C THR A 149 21.29 -5.15 14.57
N ILE A 150 21.51 -4.03 13.87
CA ILE A 150 22.59 -3.10 14.26
C ILE A 150 22.31 -2.43 15.61
N ASN A 151 21.05 -2.13 15.93
CA ASN A 151 20.69 -1.60 17.24
C ASN A 151 20.93 -2.62 18.36
N GLN A 152 20.69 -3.91 18.12
CA GLN A 152 21.00 -4.99 19.07
C GLN A 152 22.52 -5.09 19.28
N ILE A 153 23.34 -5.06 18.22
CA ILE A 153 24.80 -5.02 18.35
C ILE A 153 25.22 -3.84 19.23
N ARG A 154 24.74 -2.65 18.92
CA ARG A 154 25.08 -1.44 19.68
C ARG A 154 24.67 -1.53 21.14
N ALA A 155 23.50 -2.09 21.43
CA ALA A 155 23.02 -2.30 22.81
C ALA A 155 23.92 -3.27 23.59
N LEU A 156 24.33 -4.38 22.97
CA LEU A 156 25.28 -5.32 23.61
C LEU A 156 26.64 -4.67 23.89
N LEU A 157 27.10 -3.80 23.00
CA LEU A 157 28.38 -3.09 23.17
C LEU A 157 28.34 -2.03 24.27
N VAL A 158 27.17 -1.55 24.70
CA VAL A 158 27.06 -0.58 25.82
C VAL A 158 27.55 -1.21 27.11
N SER A 159 27.21 -2.47 27.38
CA SER A 159 27.57 -3.20 28.59
C SER A 159 28.77 -4.16 28.43
N ALA A 160 29.37 -4.18 27.23
CA ALA A 160 30.51 -5.03 26.94
C ALA A 160 31.77 -4.57 27.69
N PRO A 161 32.71 -5.50 28.00
CA PRO A 161 34.06 -5.12 28.49
C PRO A 161 34.71 -4.11 27.56
N GLN A 162 35.44 -3.15 28.15
CA GLN A 162 36.03 -2.00 27.40
C GLN A 162 36.91 -2.46 26.23
N ALA A 163 37.73 -3.50 26.42
CA ALA A 163 38.59 -4.04 25.38
C ALA A 163 37.81 -4.54 24.15
N ILE A 164 36.63 -5.18 24.33
CA ILE A 164 35.77 -5.61 23.25
C ILE A 164 35.15 -4.37 22.57
N ARG A 165 34.67 -3.44 23.36
CA ARG A 165 34.03 -2.23 22.84
C ARG A 165 35.00 -1.43 21.96
N ASP A 166 36.26 -1.22 22.41
CA ASP A 166 37.25 -0.49 21.65
C ASP A 166 37.65 -1.21 20.35
N ALA A 167 37.71 -2.53 20.38
CA ALA A 167 38.02 -3.33 19.20
C ALA A 167 36.90 -3.26 18.11
N VAL A 168 35.63 -3.38 18.52
CA VAL A 168 34.53 -3.60 17.54
C VAL A 168 33.62 -2.41 17.32
N TYR A 169 33.50 -1.47 18.28
CA TYR A 169 32.64 -0.32 18.09
C TYR A 169 33.16 0.61 17.00
N LYS A 170 32.36 0.83 15.96
CA LYS A 170 32.58 1.83 14.91
C LYS A 170 31.30 2.61 14.68
N ALA A 171 31.39 3.91 14.46
CA ALA A 171 30.25 4.78 14.16
C ALA A 171 29.53 4.31 12.87
N ASP A 172 30.30 3.93 11.84
CA ASP A 172 29.79 3.33 10.62
C ASP A 172 29.29 1.89 10.89
N ALA A 173 28.05 1.61 10.49
CA ALA A 173 27.40 0.34 10.77
C ALA A 173 28.09 -0.85 10.08
N ALA A 174 28.53 -0.68 8.83
CA ALA A 174 29.16 -1.78 8.07
C ALA A 174 30.54 -2.12 8.66
N LYS A 175 31.32 -1.11 9.04
CA LYS A 175 32.60 -1.30 9.71
C LYS A 175 32.43 -1.94 11.09
N CYS A 176 31.41 -1.55 11.86
CA CYS A 176 31.09 -2.16 13.14
C CYS A 176 30.73 -3.64 12.99
N VAL A 177 29.87 -3.99 12.02
CA VAL A 177 29.48 -5.35 11.71
C VAL A 177 30.67 -6.21 11.27
N ALA A 178 31.54 -5.68 10.40
CA ALA A 178 32.75 -6.38 9.96
C ALA A 178 33.69 -6.67 11.15
N ALA A 179 33.87 -5.71 12.06
CA ALA A 179 34.66 -5.91 13.28
C ALA A 179 34.00 -6.98 14.20
N CYS A 180 32.68 -6.96 14.38
CA CYS A 180 31.97 -7.98 15.15
C CYS A 180 32.09 -9.39 14.54
N ALA A 181 32.09 -9.49 13.20
CA ALA A 181 32.26 -10.77 12.50
C ALA A 181 33.65 -11.35 12.70
N ALA A 182 34.67 -10.51 12.86
CA ALA A 182 36.09 -10.90 13.04
C ALA A 182 36.49 -11.19 14.50
N VAL A 183 35.55 -11.03 15.46
CA VAL A 183 35.86 -11.30 16.89
C VAL A 183 36.21 -12.78 17.06
N SER A 184 37.42 -13.02 17.54
CA SER A 184 37.90 -14.38 17.87
C SER A 184 37.25 -14.90 19.14
N GLN A 185 37.02 -16.23 19.18
CA GLN A 185 36.58 -16.89 20.40
C GLN A 185 37.79 -17.05 21.34
N GLY A 186 37.80 -16.32 22.44
CA GLY A 186 38.74 -16.49 23.51
C GLY A 186 38.09 -17.16 24.73
N THR A 187 38.85 -17.99 25.45
CA THR A 187 38.41 -18.83 26.59
C THR A 187 38.51 -18.12 27.94
N VAL A 188 38.22 -16.81 28.04
CA VAL A 188 38.45 -16.06 29.28
C VAL A 188 37.28 -16.18 30.28
N SER A 189 36.05 -16.20 29.84
CA SER A 189 34.86 -16.49 30.68
C SER A 189 33.67 -16.88 29.82
N VAL A 190 32.73 -17.64 30.42
CA VAL A 190 31.49 -18.05 29.74
C VAL A 190 30.71 -16.85 29.23
N ALA A 191 30.58 -15.78 30.03
CA ALA A 191 29.87 -14.59 29.65
C ALA A 191 30.50 -13.91 28.42
N LEU A 192 31.82 -13.81 28.36
CA LEU A 192 32.54 -13.23 27.24
C LEU A 192 32.41 -14.08 25.97
N ALA A 193 32.52 -15.41 26.08
CA ALA A 193 32.32 -16.31 24.96
C ALA A 193 30.90 -16.21 24.37
N CYS A 194 29.87 -16.11 25.24
CA CYS A 194 28.49 -15.87 24.81
C CYS A 194 28.32 -14.51 24.11
N LEU A 195 28.90 -13.43 24.62
CA LEU A 195 28.87 -12.11 24.00
C LEU A 195 29.52 -12.14 22.60
N GLN A 196 30.72 -12.73 22.48
CA GLN A 196 31.42 -12.87 21.20
C GLN A 196 30.59 -13.67 20.18
N THR A 197 29.97 -14.77 20.63
CA THR A 197 29.06 -15.57 19.80
C THR A 197 27.84 -14.75 19.34
N ALA A 198 27.19 -14.01 20.25
CA ALA A 198 26.05 -13.15 19.93
C ALA A 198 26.43 -12.07 18.90
N LEU A 199 27.55 -11.39 19.07
CA LEU A 199 28.03 -10.36 18.14
C LEU A 199 28.27 -10.93 16.74
N ARG A 200 28.91 -12.12 16.64
CA ARG A 200 29.15 -12.79 15.35
C ARG A 200 27.84 -13.19 14.67
N LEU A 201 26.89 -13.77 15.40
CA LEU A 201 25.60 -14.18 14.84
C LEU A 201 24.78 -12.99 14.36
N LEU A 202 24.76 -11.89 15.11
CA LEU A 202 24.14 -10.66 14.69
C LEU A 202 24.83 -10.04 13.46
N ALA A 203 26.16 -10.06 13.42
CA ALA A 203 26.93 -9.60 12.28
C ALA A 203 26.59 -10.41 11.02
N LYS A 204 26.55 -11.75 11.11
CA LYS A 204 26.14 -12.65 10.02
C LYS A 204 24.74 -12.32 9.52
N ARG A 205 23.79 -12.14 10.45
CA ARG A 205 22.40 -11.77 10.11
C ARG A 205 22.34 -10.43 9.37
N TRP A 206 23.07 -9.42 9.87
CA TRP A 206 23.07 -8.09 9.24
C TRP A 206 23.64 -8.14 7.82
N THR A 207 24.71 -8.91 7.61
CA THR A 207 25.33 -9.09 6.28
C THR A 207 24.35 -9.77 5.32
N ALA A 208 23.72 -10.87 5.72
CA ALA A 208 22.72 -11.55 4.90
C ALA A 208 21.55 -10.61 4.52
N LEU A 209 21.01 -9.84 5.47
CA LEU A 209 19.96 -8.86 5.20
C LEU A 209 20.46 -7.72 4.29
N ASN A 210 21.73 -7.35 4.36
CA ASN A 210 22.29 -6.34 3.46
C ASN A 210 22.39 -6.85 2.01
N ASP A 211 22.76 -8.10 1.83
CA ASP A 211 22.84 -8.72 0.49
C ASP A 211 21.46 -8.95 -0.11
N GLU A 212 20.48 -9.41 0.70
CA GLU A 212 19.06 -9.46 0.33
C GLU A 212 18.55 -8.08 -0.14
N LEU A 213 18.88 -7.01 0.59
CA LEU A 213 18.47 -5.66 0.22
C LEU A 213 19.10 -5.21 -1.11
N ARG A 214 20.35 -5.56 -1.39
CA ARG A 214 21.00 -5.23 -2.67
C ARG A 214 20.29 -5.92 -3.84
N GLU A 215 19.93 -7.19 -3.66
CA GLU A 215 19.19 -7.94 -4.68
C GLU A 215 17.81 -7.32 -4.92
N LEU A 216 17.05 -7.05 -3.84
CA LEU A 216 15.73 -6.44 -3.93
C LEU A 216 15.77 -5.05 -4.56
N ASP A 217 16.77 -4.23 -4.22
CA ASP A 217 16.96 -2.89 -4.79
C ASP A 217 17.27 -2.96 -6.29
N ALA A 218 18.09 -3.92 -6.72
CA ALA A 218 18.39 -4.15 -8.13
C ALA A 218 17.16 -4.60 -8.92
N GLN A 219 16.37 -5.54 -8.37
CA GLN A 219 15.14 -6.01 -9.00
C GLN A 219 14.09 -4.89 -9.09
N LEU A 220 13.87 -4.14 -7.99
CA LEU A 220 12.96 -3.00 -7.97
C LEU A 220 13.37 -1.93 -8.99
N ALA A 221 14.66 -1.60 -9.07
CA ALA A 221 15.15 -0.62 -10.04
C ALA A 221 14.89 -1.07 -11.48
N ARG A 222 15.15 -2.35 -11.81
CA ARG A 222 14.90 -2.93 -13.14
C ARG A 222 13.43 -2.91 -13.51
N LEU A 223 12.55 -3.38 -12.61
CA LEU A 223 11.11 -3.39 -12.85
C LEU A 223 10.55 -1.97 -12.97
N THR A 224 10.97 -1.07 -12.10
CA THR A 224 10.52 0.33 -12.13
C THR A 224 10.97 1.02 -13.42
N LYS A 225 12.19 0.75 -13.90
CA LYS A 225 12.69 1.30 -15.16
C LYS A 225 11.82 0.87 -16.35
N LYS A 226 11.33 -0.39 -16.34
CA LYS A 226 10.41 -0.89 -17.37
C LYS A 226 9.01 -0.30 -17.23
N ALA A 227 8.48 -0.23 -16.02
CA ALA A 227 7.09 0.13 -15.75
C ALA A 227 6.84 1.65 -15.64
N ALA A 228 7.86 2.46 -15.34
CA ALA A 228 7.70 3.90 -15.06
C ALA A 228 8.81 4.77 -15.67
N PRO A 229 9.14 4.63 -16.96
CA PRO A 229 10.22 5.40 -17.58
C PRO A 229 9.97 6.90 -17.56
N ARG A 230 8.71 7.34 -17.74
CA ARG A 230 8.35 8.76 -17.73
C ARG A 230 8.44 9.38 -16.34
N LEU A 231 8.06 8.63 -15.30
CA LEU A 231 8.23 9.06 -13.91
C LEU A 231 9.71 9.20 -13.55
N LEU A 232 10.54 8.23 -13.92
CA LEU A 232 11.97 8.24 -13.63
C LEU A 232 12.73 9.36 -14.36
N ALA A 233 12.20 9.85 -15.49
CA ALA A 233 12.76 11.01 -16.19
C ALA A 233 12.56 12.34 -15.43
N ARG A 234 11.75 12.36 -14.36
CA ARG A 234 11.50 13.57 -13.58
C ARG A 234 12.50 13.75 -12.45
N PHE A 235 13.04 14.97 -12.36
CA PHE A 235 14.01 15.30 -11.33
C PHE A 235 13.47 15.01 -9.92
N GLY A 236 14.27 14.34 -9.11
CA GLY A 236 13.93 13.94 -7.75
C GLY A 236 13.12 12.66 -7.62
N VAL A 237 12.72 12.04 -8.72
CA VAL A 237 12.03 10.74 -8.72
C VAL A 237 13.05 9.62 -8.93
N GLY A 238 13.22 8.79 -7.91
CA GLY A 238 14.06 7.58 -7.96
C GLY A 238 13.21 6.31 -8.04
N PRO A 239 13.85 5.13 -8.26
CA PRO A 239 13.13 3.86 -8.43
C PRO A 239 12.15 3.54 -7.30
N LEU A 240 12.56 3.73 -6.05
CA LEU A 240 11.71 3.42 -4.89
C LEU A 240 10.51 4.37 -4.75
N THR A 241 10.69 5.66 -5.09
CA THR A 241 9.60 6.64 -5.05
C THR A 241 8.62 6.44 -6.20
N ALA A 242 9.11 6.13 -7.40
CA ALA A 242 8.27 5.78 -8.54
C ALA A 242 7.48 4.49 -8.27
N ALA A 243 8.15 3.44 -7.76
CA ALA A 243 7.48 2.20 -7.36
C ALA A 243 6.35 2.44 -6.35
N ALA A 244 6.58 3.25 -5.31
CA ALA A 244 5.55 3.57 -4.32
C ALA A 244 4.33 4.28 -4.95
N LEU A 245 4.54 5.17 -5.90
CA LEU A 245 3.46 5.86 -6.62
C LEU A 245 2.68 4.91 -7.54
N LEU A 246 3.36 4.03 -8.29
CA LEU A 246 2.72 3.00 -9.10
C LEU A 246 1.90 2.01 -8.27
N ILE A 247 2.45 1.53 -7.15
CA ILE A 247 1.75 0.65 -6.21
C ILE A 247 0.46 1.30 -5.70
N THR A 248 0.50 2.60 -5.43
CA THR A 248 -0.67 3.35 -4.97
C THR A 248 -1.71 3.52 -6.08
N ALA A 249 -1.26 3.77 -7.31
CA ALA A 249 -2.12 3.87 -8.49
C ALA A 249 -2.81 2.52 -8.79
N GLY A 250 -2.08 1.41 -8.74
CA GLY A 250 -2.52 0.09 -9.16
C GLY A 250 -2.25 -0.17 -10.64
N ASP A 251 -2.60 -1.36 -11.13
CA ASP A 251 -2.33 -1.79 -12.50
C ASP A 251 -3.37 -1.30 -13.52
N ASN A 252 -4.52 -0.81 -13.07
CA ASN A 252 -5.61 -0.35 -13.92
C ASN A 252 -5.72 1.18 -13.96
N PRO A 253 -5.38 1.84 -15.09
CA PRO A 253 -5.38 3.30 -15.21
C PRO A 253 -6.78 3.92 -15.03
N THR A 254 -7.84 3.21 -15.44
CA THR A 254 -9.25 3.66 -15.31
C THR A 254 -9.70 3.88 -13.85
N ARG A 255 -8.94 3.37 -12.88
CA ARG A 255 -9.19 3.59 -11.45
C ARG A 255 -8.93 5.04 -11.02
N LEU A 256 -8.02 5.72 -11.68
CA LEU A 256 -7.59 7.10 -11.36
C LEU A 256 -8.34 8.10 -12.23
N HIS A 257 -9.54 8.50 -11.84
CA HIS A 257 -10.39 9.41 -12.63
C HIS A 257 -9.88 10.85 -12.70
N SER A 258 -9.02 11.28 -11.75
CA SER A 258 -8.50 12.65 -11.70
C SER A 258 -7.23 12.77 -10.86
N GLU A 259 -6.50 13.86 -11.05
CA GLU A 259 -5.34 14.17 -10.21
C GLU A 259 -5.74 14.45 -8.75
N ALA A 260 -6.95 14.92 -8.52
CA ALA A 260 -7.49 15.09 -7.17
C ALA A 260 -7.73 13.75 -6.47
N ALA A 261 -8.17 12.73 -7.22
CA ALA A 261 -8.30 11.35 -6.71
C ALA A 261 -6.94 10.78 -6.31
N LEU A 262 -5.91 10.96 -7.15
CA LEU A 262 -4.54 10.56 -6.80
C LEU A 262 -4.03 11.32 -5.56
N ALA A 263 -4.29 12.63 -5.46
CA ALA A 263 -3.91 13.42 -4.30
C ALA A 263 -4.59 12.93 -3.01
N ALA A 264 -5.85 12.52 -3.09
CA ALA A 264 -6.58 11.92 -1.96
C ALA A 264 -5.93 10.58 -1.56
N LEU A 265 -5.66 9.70 -2.53
CA LEU A 265 -4.98 8.43 -2.30
C LEU A 265 -3.59 8.61 -1.67
N CYS A 266 -2.84 9.64 -2.07
CA CYS A 266 -1.54 9.96 -1.50
C CYS A 266 -1.60 10.76 -0.18
N GLY A 267 -2.80 11.10 0.32
CA GLY A 267 -2.95 11.91 1.53
C GLY A 267 -2.39 13.34 1.39
N THR A 268 -2.43 13.91 0.19
CA THR A 268 -1.93 15.28 -0.11
C THR A 268 -3.04 16.27 -0.41
N SER A 269 -4.29 15.85 -0.46
CA SER A 269 -5.44 16.76 -0.60
C SER A 269 -5.53 17.65 0.62
N PRO A 270 -5.73 18.98 0.44
CA PRO A 270 -5.92 19.89 1.55
C PRO A 270 -7.25 19.57 2.24
N LEU A 271 -7.24 19.50 3.57
CA LEU A 271 -8.46 19.42 4.39
C LEU A 271 -8.73 20.78 5.00
N GLN A 272 -9.91 21.34 4.74
CA GLN A 272 -10.31 22.60 5.33
C GLN A 272 -10.36 22.49 6.87
N ALA A 273 -9.86 23.52 7.52
CA ALA A 273 -9.91 23.73 8.97
C ALA A 273 -10.24 25.21 9.24
N SER A 274 -11.13 25.76 8.43
CA SER A 274 -11.52 27.16 8.44
C SER A 274 -12.59 27.40 9.53
N SER A 275 -12.52 28.53 10.18
CA SER A 275 -13.50 29.01 11.15
C SER A 275 -13.67 30.52 10.98
N GLY A 276 -14.90 30.96 10.65
CA GLY A 276 -15.22 32.38 10.45
C GLY A 276 -14.32 33.00 9.38
N LYS A 277 -13.60 34.06 9.75
CA LYS A 277 -12.72 34.83 8.83
C LYS A 277 -11.37 34.17 8.53
N VAL A 278 -11.03 33.06 9.22
CA VAL A 278 -9.73 32.38 9.07
C VAL A 278 -9.86 31.20 8.14
N GLN A 279 -9.20 31.26 6.98
CA GLN A 279 -9.07 30.11 6.07
C GLN A 279 -7.77 29.37 6.33
N ARG A 280 -7.86 28.13 6.83
CA ARG A 280 -6.73 27.26 7.07
C ARG A 280 -6.97 25.85 6.53
N HIS A 281 -5.88 25.15 6.30
CA HIS A 281 -5.91 23.75 5.91
C HIS A 281 -5.10 22.93 6.93
N ARG A 282 -5.69 21.82 7.38
CA ARG A 282 -4.99 20.87 8.26
C ARG A 282 -4.33 19.74 7.45
N LEU A 283 -3.43 19.01 8.11
CA LEU A 283 -2.81 17.83 7.56
C LEU A 283 -3.86 16.76 7.27
N ASN A 284 -3.86 16.24 6.04
CA ASN A 284 -4.59 15.02 5.70
C ASN A 284 -3.82 13.81 6.26
N ARG A 285 -4.43 13.08 7.19
CA ARG A 285 -3.87 11.86 7.78
C ARG A 285 -4.35 10.59 7.08
N GLY A 286 -5.27 10.71 6.13
CA GLY A 286 -5.71 9.62 5.26
C GLY A 286 -4.74 9.37 4.11
N GLY A 287 -5.05 8.35 3.31
CA GLY A 287 -4.28 7.97 2.15
C GLY A 287 -3.09 7.04 2.45
N ASP A 288 -2.41 6.64 1.38
CA ASP A 288 -1.27 5.74 1.44
C ASP A 288 -0.03 6.44 2.02
N ARG A 289 0.49 5.90 3.13
CA ARG A 289 1.65 6.46 3.82
C ARG A 289 2.94 6.34 3.00
N GLN A 290 3.07 5.29 2.18
CA GLN A 290 4.26 5.08 1.36
C GLN A 290 4.30 6.07 0.21
N ALA A 291 3.16 6.30 -0.47
CA ALA A 291 3.04 7.34 -1.47
C ALA A 291 3.27 8.74 -0.89
N ASN A 292 2.71 9.02 0.29
CA ASN A 292 2.95 10.29 0.97
C ASN A 292 4.42 10.51 1.29
N ASN A 293 5.13 9.45 1.75
CA ASN A 293 6.56 9.48 2.01
C ASN A 293 7.38 9.62 0.72
N ALA A 294 6.98 8.95 -0.37
CA ALA A 294 7.62 9.11 -1.67
C ALA A 294 7.55 10.56 -2.16
N LEU A 295 6.38 11.18 -2.08
CA LEU A 295 6.19 12.59 -2.42
C LEU A 295 6.97 13.53 -1.50
N TRP A 296 7.09 13.19 -0.22
CA TRP A 296 7.93 13.92 0.72
C TRP A 296 9.41 13.85 0.32
N THR A 297 9.90 12.66 -0.03
CA THR A 297 11.28 12.45 -0.48
C THR A 297 11.57 13.23 -1.76
N ILE A 298 10.68 13.19 -2.75
CA ILE A 298 10.81 13.96 -4.00
C ILE A 298 10.86 15.46 -3.70
N ALA A 299 9.96 15.96 -2.83
CA ALA A 299 9.94 17.36 -2.43
C ALA A 299 11.26 17.76 -1.74
N MET A 300 11.80 16.94 -0.83
CA MET A 300 13.08 17.22 -0.16
C MET A 300 14.25 17.30 -1.12
N VAL A 301 14.34 16.36 -2.07
CA VAL A 301 15.38 16.37 -3.10
C VAL A 301 15.29 17.64 -3.95
N ARG A 302 14.08 18.03 -4.37
CA ARG A 302 13.84 19.24 -5.15
C ARG A 302 14.14 20.51 -4.36
N MET A 303 13.74 20.60 -3.10
CA MET A 303 14.07 21.73 -2.22
C MET A 303 15.57 21.93 -2.06
N ARG A 304 16.33 20.83 -2.06
CA ARG A 304 17.79 20.88 -1.93
C ARG A 304 18.50 21.30 -3.22
N SER A 305 18.05 20.80 -4.37
CA SER A 305 18.87 20.80 -5.59
C SER A 305 18.20 21.42 -6.82
N ASP A 306 16.86 21.63 -6.82
CA ASP A 306 16.14 22.24 -7.94
C ASP A 306 16.00 23.77 -7.76
N ALA A 307 16.51 24.54 -8.70
CA ALA A 307 16.52 26.00 -8.63
C ALA A 307 15.10 26.60 -8.56
N ARG A 308 14.16 26.09 -9.37
CA ARG A 308 12.77 26.53 -9.39
C ARG A 308 12.07 26.30 -8.06
N THR A 309 12.28 25.12 -7.48
CA THR A 309 11.72 24.77 -6.16
C THR A 309 12.32 25.64 -5.06
N ARG A 310 13.63 25.92 -5.10
CA ARG A 310 14.28 26.81 -4.12
C ARG A 310 13.72 28.22 -4.18
N GLN A 311 13.49 28.77 -5.37
CA GLN A 311 12.85 30.08 -5.55
C GLN A 311 11.43 30.09 -4.99
N TYR A 312 10.66 29.05 -5.25
CA TYR A 312 9.31 28.89 -4.67
C TYR A 312 9.36 28.87 -3.14
N VAL A 313 10.28 28.10 -2.55
CA VAL A 313 10.46 28.01 -1.09
C VAL A 313 10.82 29.38 -0.49
N ALA A 314 11.77 30.09 -1.08
CA ALA A 314 12.17 31.42 -0.62
C ALA A 314 11.00 32.40 -0.61
N ARG A 315 10.26 32.47 -1.73
CA ARG A 315 9.04 33.31 -1.84
C ARG A 315 7.99 32.95 -0.79
N ARG A 316 7.66 31.66 -0.63
CA ARG A 316 6.64 31.24 0.33
C ARG A 316 7.06 31.47 1.78
N THR A 317 8.36 31.40 2.04
CA THR A 317 8.92 31.74 3.36
C THR A 317 8.79 33.24 3.64
N SER A 318 9.07 34.11 2.67
CA SER A 318 8.85 35.57 2.82
C SER A 318 7.38 35.94 3.01
N GLU A 319 6.46 35.13 2.46
CA GLU A 319 5.01 35.26 2.69
C GLU A 319 4.56 34.72 4.06
N GLY A 320 5.47 34.27 4.93
CA GLY A 320 5.19 33.80 6.30
C GLY A 320 4.77 32.36 6.44
N LEU A 321 4.86 31.51 5.39
CA LEU A 321 4.54 30.09 5.51
C LEU A 321 5.66 29.33 6.21
N SER A 322 5.27 28.40 7.10
CA SER A 322 6.19 27.47 7.71
C SER A 322 6.72 26.45 6.71
N LYS A 323 7.92 25.88 6.97
CA LYS A 323 8.49 24.80 6.16
C LYS A 323 7.53 23.61 5.98
N LYS A 324 6.73 23.28 7.00
CA LYS A 324 5.75 22.20 6.93
C LYS A 324 4.60 22.50 5.96
N GLU A 325 4.16 23.75 5.91
CA GLU A 325 3.11 24.20 4.97
C GLU A 325 3.63 24.21 3.53
N ILE A 326 4.82 24.78 3.32
CA ILE A 326 5.48 24.78 2.02
C ILE A 326 5.64 23.35 1.49
N HIS A 327 6.05 22.41 2.35
CA HIS A 327 6.19 21.00 2.00
C HIS A 327 4.86 20.36 1.57
N ARG A 328 3.74 20.69 2.27
CA ARG A 328 2.41 20.23 1.87
C ARG A 328 2.01 20.76 0.50
N CYS A 329 2.26 22.05 0.24
CA CYS A 329 2.01 22.65 -1.06
C CYS A 329 2.84 21.96 -2.17
N LEU A 330 4.14 21.75 -1.95
CA LEU A 330 5.02 21.10 -2.90
C LEU A 330 4.54 19.68 -3.23
N LYS A 331 4.19 18.88 -2.24
CA LYS A 331 3.63 17.53 -2.49
C LYS A 331 2.40 17.58 -3.38
N ARG A 332 1.50 18.56 -3.19
CA ARG A 332 0.31 18.71 -4.02
C ARG A 332 0.65 19.11 -5.46
N TYR A 333 1.64 19.98 -5.66
CA TYR A 333 2.13 20.31 -7.00
C TYR A 333 2.82 19.13 -7.68
N ILE A 334 3.61 18.36 -6.94
CA ILE A 334 4.27 17.16 -7.47
C ILE A 334 3.23 16.13 -7.93
N VAL A 335 2.16 15.89 -7.16
CA VAL A 335 1.08 15.00 -7.59
C VAL A 335 0.46 15.46 -8.91
N ARG A 336 0.19 16.77 -9.05
CA ARG A 336 -0.37 17.34 -10.28
C ARG A 336 0.56 17.13 -11.48
N GLU A 337 1.86 17.31 -11.29
CA GLU A 337 2.88 17.09 -12.33
C GLU A 337 2.98 15.61 -12.71
N LEU A 338 2.99 14.71 -11.71
CA LEU A 338 3.26 13.28 -11.93
C LEU A 338 2.02 12.50 -12.39
N TYR A 339 0.80 12.98 -12.12
CA TYR A 339 -0.45 12.28 -12.47
C TYR A 339 -0.53 11.86 -13.95
N PRO A 340 -0.37 12.76 -14.93
CA PRO A 340 -0.44 12.38 -16.35
C PRO A 340 0.67 11.41 -16.74
N LEU A 341 1.83 11.45 -16.09
CA LEU A 341 2.95 10.55 -16.35
C LEU A 341 2.67 9.16 -15.80
N ILE A 342 2.03 9.07 -14.62
CA ILE A 342 1.60 7.78 -14.05
C ILE A 342 0.60 7.11 -15.00
N LEU A 343 -0.40 7.83 -15.49
CA LEU A 343 -1.37 7.27 -16.44
C LEU A 343 -0.69 6.78 -17.71
N ALA A 344 0.20 7.60 -18.30
CA ALA A 344 0.89 7.25 -19.53
C ALA A 344 1.88 6.08 -19.36
N ASP A 345 2.46 5.88 -18.18
CA ASP A 345 3.29 4.71 -17.86
C ASP A 345 2.43 3.45 -17.65
N LEU A 346 1.25 3.58 -17.02
CA LEU A 346 0.31 2.47 -16.84
C LEU A 346 -0.28 1.99 -18.17
N ASP A 347 -0.69 2.90 -19.05
CA ASP A 347 -1.21 2.58 -20.39
C ASP A 347 -0.16 1.89 -21.26
N GLY A 348 1.11 2.35 -21.21
CA GLY A 348 2.22 1.71 -21.90
C GLY A 348 2.54 0.31 -21.39
N SER A 349 2.29 0.04 -20.12
CA SER A 349 2.48 -1.29 -19.49
C SER A 349 1.38 -2.27 -19.90
N ALA A 350 0.13 -1.80 -20.04
CA ALA A 350 -1.01 -2.62 -20.45
C ALA A 350 -0.89 -3.11 -21.91
N SER A 351 -0.24 -2.34 -22.78
CA SER A 351 -0.01 -2.70 -24.20
C SER A 351 1.14 -3.69 -24.41
N SER A 352 1.91 -4.02 -23.35
CA SER A 352 3.12 -4.86 -23.42
C SER A 352 2.98 -6.19 -22.68
N ALA A 353 1.81 -6.47 -22.10
CA ALA A 353 1.44 -7.69 -21.38
C ALA A 353 0.43 -8.51 -22.20
#